data_a534cb33029923b3eff2b7e9f4d0a96b
#
_entry.id   a534cb33029923b3eff2b7e9f4d0a96b
#
_cell.length_a   1.000
_cell.length_b   1.000
_cell.length_c   1.000
_cell.angle_alpha   90.00
_cell.angle_beta   90.00
_cell.angle_gamma   90.00
#
_symmetry.space_group_name_H-M   'P 1'
#
loop_
_entity.id
_entity.type
_entity.pdbx_description
1 polymer ?
#
loop_
_entity_poly.entity_id
_entity_poly.type
_entity_poly.pdbx_seq_one_letter_code
_entity_poly.pdbx_strand_id
1 'polypeptide(L)'
;MINGYLNARYVDGGRGEVVSGVRQFDCWGLAEAVRQELLGLPRLPEFGVISRHDLKGSAASYRCYAGYLDEGPPRPGAIAAVIRGRLCTHVGVVLEIEGRLAVLETNEATGVRWMRIPDFERTYLRVRYHLDRDL
;
A
#
# COMPACT_ATOMS: atom_id res chain seq x y z
N MET A 1 7.86 -3.39 -15.49
CA MET A 1 7.83 -2.53 -14.32
C MET A 1 7.09 -3.15 -13.15
N ILE A 2 5.76 -3.19 -13.19
CA ILE A 2 4.99 -3.82 -12.11
C ILE A 2 5.03 -5.34 -12.17
N ASN A 3 5.38 -5.91 -13.30
CA ASN A 3 5.38 -7.37 -13.48
C ASN A 3 6.24 -8.11 -12.46
N GLY A 4 7.32 -7.49 -11.99
CA GLY A 4 8.17 -8.08 -10.97
C GLY A 4 7.48 -8.24 -9.61
N TYR A 5 6.39 -7.51 -9.38
CA TYR A 5 5.63 -7.58 -8.13
C TYR A 5 4.42 -8.51 -8.22
N LEU A 6 3.89 -8.73 -9.43
CA LEU A 6 2.66 -9.51 -9.62
C LEU A 6 2.79 -10.97 -9.20
N ASN A 7 4.01 -11.50 -9.19
CA ASN A 7 4.28 -12.88 -8.78
C ASN A 7 4.65 -13.01 -7.30
N ALA A 8 4.67 -11.91 -6.55
CA ALA A 8 4.98 -11.94 -5.14
C ALA A 8 3.83 -12.57 -4.35
N ARG A 9 4.18 -13.16 -3.21
CA ARG A 9 3.20 -13.82 -2.34
C ARG A 9 2.85 -12.91 -1.17
N TYR A 10 1.57 -12.92 -0.78
CA TYR A 10 1.15 -12.27 0.45
C TYR A 10 1.61 -13.06 1.67
N VAL A 11 2.27 -12.39 2.61
CA VAL A 11 2.66 -12.96 3.91
C VAL A 11 2.55 -11.83 4.94
N ASP A 12 1.88 -12.08 6.06
CA ASP A 12 1.79 -11.12 7.15
C ASP A 12 3.20 -10.70 7.59
N GLY A 13 3.43 -9.38 7.67
CA GLY A 13 4.73 -8.84 8.02
C GLY A 13 5.78 -8.89 6.92
N GLY A 14 5.43 -9.36 5.72
CA GLY A 14 6.37 -9.47 4.60
C GLY A 14 6.93 -8.11 4.19
N ARG A 15 8.25 -8.05 4.01
CA ARG A 15 8.98 -6.83 3.64
C ARG A 15 9.88 -7.04 2.44
N GLY A 16 9.57 -7.99 1.58
CA GLY A 16 10.33 -8.27 0.38
C GLY A 16 11.31 -9.42 0.50
N GLU A 17 11.26 -10.18 1.56
CA GLU A 17 12.08 -11.37 1.74
C GLU A 17 11.83 -12.35 0.61
N VAL A 18 12.88 -12.99 0.15
CA VAL A 18 12.77 -14.00 -0.92
C VAL A 18 12.81 -15.39 -0.29
N VAL A 19 11.74 -16.16 -0.51
CA VAL A 19 11.64 -17.54 -0.04
C VAL A 19 11.33 -18.43 -1.24
N SER A 20 12.20 -19.40 -1.51
CA SER A 20 12.06 -20.29 -2.66
C SER A 20 11.90 -19.54 -4.00
N GLY A 21 12.65 -18.45 -4.15
CA GLY A 21 12.64 -17.63 -5.35
C GLY A 21 11.46 -16.66 -5.47
N VAL A 22 10.61 -16.56 -4.45
CA VAL A 22 9.41 -15.71 -4.48
C VAL A 22 9.51 -14.64 -3.39
N ARG A 23 9.30 -13.38 -3.77
CA ARG A 23 9.27 -12.28 -2.80
C ARG A 23 7.97 -12.32 -1.99
N GLN A 24 8.06 -11.92 -0.73
CA GLN A 24 6.94 -11.94 0.20
C GLN A 24 6.66 -10.54 0.71
N PHE A 25 5.38 -10.12 0.63
CA PHE A 25 4.94 -8.80 1.09
C PHE A 25 3.62 -8.90 1.84
N ASP A 26 3.46 -8.07 2.87
CA ASP A 26 2.13 -7.65 3.27
C ASP A 26 1.75 -6.37 2.51
N CYS A 27 0.57 -5.80 2.79
CA CYS A 27 0.11 -4.63 2.05
C CYS A 27 1.04 -3.43 2.23
N TRP A 28 1.55 -3.21 3.43
CA TRP A 28 2.49 -2.13 3.70
C TRP A 28 3.85 -2.38 3.04
N GLY A 29 4.36 -3.59 3.15
CA GLY A 29 5.65 -3.98 2.56
C GLY A 29 5.67 -3.79 1.05
N LEU A 30 4.59 -4.16 0.36
CA LEU A 30 4.49 -3.94 -1.08
C LEU A 30 4.50 -2.45 -1.42
N ALA A 31 3.69 -1.65 -0.73
CA ALA A 31 3.62 -0.22 -0.98
C ALA A 31 4.98 0.44 -0.76
N GLU A 32 5.66 0.11 0.31
CA GLU A 32 6.98 0.65 0.63
C GLU A 32 8.02 0.27 -0.43
N ALA A 33 8.03 -1.00 -0.84
CA ALA A 33 8.97 -1.48 -1.86
C ALA A 33 8.77 -0.77 -3.20
N VAL A 34 7.53 -0.62 -3.64
CA VAL A 34 7.20 0.05 -4.90
C VAL A 34 7.60 1.53 -4.85
N ARG A 35 7.30 2.20 -3.74
CA ARG A 35 7.69 3.60 -3.57
C ARG A 35 9.19 3.81 -3.70
N GLN A 36 9.98 2.92 -3.08
CA GLN A 36 11.43 3.02 -3.12
C GLN A 36 12.02 2.54 -4.45
N GLU A 37 11.61 1.37 -4.90
CA GLU A 37 12.27 0.69 -6.03
C GLU A 37 11.84 1.23 -7.39
N LEU A 38 10.56 1.55 -7.58
CA LEU A 38 10.06 2.07 -8.85
C LEU A 38 10.05 3.59 -8.89
N LEU A 39 9.72 4.25 -7.79
CA LEU A 39 9.49 5.69 -7.79
C LEU A 39 10.62 6.48 -7.15
N GLY A 40 11.58 5.82 -6.52
CA GLY A 40 12.71 6.49 -5.88
C GLY A 40 12.32 7.42 -4.73
N LEU A 41 11.18 7.17 -4.10
CA LEU A 41 10.69 7.99 -3.00
C LEU A 41 11.38 7.63 -1.69
N PRO A 42 11.44 8.57 -0.73
CA PRO A 42 12.05 8.30 0.56
C PRO A 42 11.37 7.16 1.30
N ARG A 43 12.17 6.41 2.05
CA ARG A 43 11.65 5.39 2.93
C ARG A 43 10.88 6.02 4.07
N LEU A 44 9.66 5.52 4.32
CA LEU A 44 8.89 5.91 5.49
C LEU A 44 9.32 5.09 6.70
N PRO A 45 9.14 5.61 7.93
CA PRO A 45 9.42 4.82 9.13
C PRO A 45 8.65 3.51 9.14
N GLU A 46 9.23 2.47 9.73
CA GLU A 46 8.57 1.18 9.87
C GLU A 46 7.55 1.25 11.00
N PHE A 47 6.30 1.02 10.69
CA PHE A 47 5.21 1.14 11.67
C PHE A 47 4.60 -0.20 12.08
N GLY A 48 5.20 -1.30 11.64
CA GLY A 48 4.70 -2.63 11.94
C GLY A 48 3.70 -3.12 10.90
N VAL A 49 2.95 -4.16 11.27
CA VAL A 49 2.04 -4.84 10.35
C VAL A 49 0.70 -4.13 10.32
N ILE A 50 0.19 -3.86 9.11
CA ILE A 50 -1.20 -3.45 8.92
C ILE A 50 -1.98 -4.69 8.50
N SER A 51 -2.83 -5.17 9.39
CA SER A 51 -3.59 -6.40 9.18
C SER A 51 -4.99 -6.25 9.74
N ARG A 52 -5.97 -6.83 9.03
CA ARG A 52 -7.34 -6.89 9.54
C ARG A 52 -7.47 -7.77 10.79
N HIS A 53 -6.44 -8.57 11.09
CA HIS A 53 -6.39 -9.44 12.27
C HIS A 53 -5.79 -8.75 13.48
N ASP A 54 -5.11 -7.62 13.30
CA ASP A 54 -4.54 -6.81 14.37
C ASP A 54 -4.99 -5.36 14.20
N LEU A 55 -6.25 -5.11 14.51
CA LEU A 55 -6.86 -3.80 14.31
C LEU A 55 -6.22 -2.72 15.18
N LYS A 56 -5.79 -3.08 16.40
CA LYS A 56 -5.16 -2.12 17.31
C LYS A 56 -3.78 -1.69 16.80
N GLY A 57 -2.96 -2.65 16.37
CA GLY A 57 -1.66 -2.37 15.78
C GLY A 57 -1.77 -1.62 14.46
N SER A 58 -2.75 -1.99 13.62
CA SER A 58 -3.01 -1.30 12.36
C SER A 58 -3.42 0.16 12.58
N ALA A 59 -4.27 0.44 13.58
CA ALA A 59 -4.68 1.80 13.90
C ALA A 59 -3.48 2.64 14.36
N ALA A 60 -2.61 2.07 15.19
CA ALA A 60 -1.41 2.77 15.67
C ALA A 60 -0.46 3.06 14.51
N SER A 61 -0.24 2.09 13.62
CA SER A 61 0.61 2.26 12.45
C SER A 61 0.07 3.34 11.53
N TYR A 62 -1.22 3.35 11.26
CA TYR A 62 -1.85 4.37 10.43
C TYR A 62 -1.67 5.77 11.03
N ARG A 63 -1.91 5.94 12.33
CA ARG A 63 -1.72 7.24 12.98
C ARG A 63 -0.28 7.74 12.86
N CYS A 64 0.69 6.81 12.94
CA CYS A 64 2.10 7.18 12.82
C CYS A 64 2.42 7.68 11.41
N TYR A 65 2.15 6.90 10.37
CA TYR A 65 2.56 7.37 9.04
C TYR A 65 1.70 8.51 8.53
N ALA A 66 0.44 8.63 8.95
CA ALA A 66 -0.39 9.77 8.60
C ALA A 66 0.20 11.09 9.12
N GLY A 67 1.00 11.05 10.19
CA GLY A 67 1.73 12.21 10.68
C GLY A 67 2.89 12.64 9.80
N TYR A 68 3.38 11.78 8.91
CA TYR A 68 4.48 12.07 7.98
C TYR A 68 4.02 12.46 6.59
N LEU A 69 2.75 12.29 6.28
CA LEU A 69 2.19 12.47 4.94
C LEU A 69 1.02 13.45 5.00
N ASP A 70 0.75 14.10 3.88
CA ASP A 70 -0.40 15.00 3.76
C ASP A 70 -1.52 14.29 3.02
N GLU A 71 -2.75 14.43 3.51
CA GLU A 71 -3.91 13.92 2.80
C GLU A 71 -4.22 14.80 1.58
N GLY A 72 -4.54 14.20 0.45
CA GLY A 72 -4.83 14.92 -0.77
C GLY A 72 -5.36 14.01 -1.88
N PRO A 73 -5.45 14.52 -3.12
CA PRO A 73 -5.90 13.72 -4.26
C PRO A 73 -4.87 12.66 -4.63
N PRO A 74 -5.29 11.56 -5.28
CA PRO A 74 -4.35 10.50 -5.66
C PRO A 74 -3.35 11.00 -6.71
N ARG A 75 -2.08 10.63 -6.51
CA ARG A 75 -1.01 10.82 -7.49
C ARG A 75 0.04 9.74 -7.29
N PRO A 76 0.93 9.48 -8.27
CA PRO A 76 1.91 8.41 -8.14
C PRO A 76 2.73 8.52 -6.86
N GLY A 77 2.86 7.40 -6.14
CA GLY A 77 3.55 7.33 -4.86
C GLY A 77 2.66 7.53 -3.64
N ALA A 78 1.43 8.04 -3.82
CA ALA A 78 0.50 8.18 -2.69
C ALA A 78 0.17 6.82 -2.07
N ILE A 79 0.02 6.81 -0.76
CA ILE A 79 -0.52 5.65 -0.05
C ILE A 79 -2.04 5.73 -0.11
N ALA A 80 -2.67 4.70 -0.65
CA ALA A 80 -4.13 4.58 -0.67
C ALA A 80 -4.54 3.81 0.58
N ALA A 81 -5.10 4.51 1.57
CA ALA A 81 -5.48 3.93 2.85
C ALA A 81 -6.96 3.60 2.86
N VAL A 82 -7.27 2.33 3.12
CA VAL A 82 -8.65 1.86 3.27
C VAL A 82 -9.07 2.06 4.71
N ILE A 83 -10.12 2.84 4.92
CA ILE A 83 -10.58 3.23 6.24
C ILE A 83 -11.88 2.51 6.57
N ARG A 84 -11.94 1.92 7.75
CA ARG A 84 -13.14 1.29 8.28
C ARG A 84 -13.40 1.85 9.67
N GLY A 85 -14.40 2.72 9.78
CA GLY A 85 -14.60 3.47 11.01
C GLY A 85 -13.43 4.42 11.26
N ARG A 86 -12.68 4.18 12.34
CA ARG A 86 -11.47 4.95 12.67
C ARG A 86 -10.18 4.20 12.38
N LEU A 87 -10.30 3.01 11.75
CA LEU A 87 -9.17 2.12 11.56
C LEU A 87 -8.75 2.12 10.10
N CYS A 88 -7.43 2.08 9.86
CA CYS A 88 -6.88 1.73 8.58
C CYS A 88 -6.69 0.20 8.56
N THR A 89 -7.41 -0.47 7.68
CA THR A 89 -7.41 -1.92 7.61
C THR A 89 -6.58 -2.48 6.46
N HIS A 90 -6.16 -1.60 5.53
CA HIS A 90 -5.45 -2.02 4.33
C HIS A 90 -4.83 -0.80 3.67
N VAL A 91 -3.73 -1.00 2.94
CA VAL A 91 -3.12 0.05 2.13
C VAL A 91 -2.75 -0.49 0.75
N GLY A 92 -2.71 0.40 -0.23
CA GLY A 92 -2.13 0.17 -1.53
C GLY A 92 -1.26 1.36 -1.90
N VAL A 93 -0.65 1.32 -3.06
CA VAL A 93 0.17 2.42 -3.58
C VAL A 93 -0.36 2.86 -4.94
N VAL A 94 -0.46 4.17 -5.13
CA VAL A 94 -0.93 4.74 -6.39
C VAL A 94 0.22 4.77 -7.38
N LEU A 95 -0.05 4.30 -8.60
CA LEU A 95 0.90 4.29 -9.71
C LEU A 95 0.20 4.79 -10.97
N GLU A 96 0.99 5.24 -11.92
CA GLU A 96 0.51 5.45 -13.28
C GLU A 96 0.76 4.16 -14.08
N ILE A 97 -0.29 3.55 -14.58
CA ILE A 97 -0.24 2.34 -15.38
C ILE A 97 -0.95 2.63 -16.70
N GLU A 98 -0.21 2.52 -17.80
CA GLU A 98 -0.73 2.81 -19.14
C GLU A 98 -1.36 4.21 -19.23
N GLY A 99 -0.67 5.21 -18.68
CA GLY A 99 -1.06 6.61 -18.77
C GLY A 99 -2.18 7.04 -17.85
N ARG A 100 -2.67 6.16 -16.96
CA ARG A 100 -3.75 6.47 -16.02
C ARG A 100 -3.42 5.98 -14.62
N LEU A 101 -3.98 6.64 -13.63
CA LEU A 101 -3.76 6.25 -12.24
C LEU A 101 -4.44 4.93 -11.90
N ALA A 102 -3.75 4.13 -11.10
CA ALA A 102 -4.21 2.85 -10.59
C ALA A 102 -3.66 2.65 -9.19
N VAL A 103 -4.22 1.69 -8.45
CA VAL A 103 -3.71 1.29 -7.14
C VAL A 103 -3.19 -0.13 -7.25
N LEU A 104 -1.93 -0.33 -6.86
CA LEU A 104 -1.32 -1.64 -6.72
C LEU A 104 -1.46 -2.06 -5.25
N GLU A 105 -1.93 -3.27 -5.01
CA GLU A 105 -2.21 -3.76 -3.66
C GLU A 105 -1.94 -5.25 -3.56
N THR A 106 -1.85 -5.76 -2.33
CA THR A 106 -1.82 -7.20 -2.09
C THR A 106 -2.64 -7.55 -0.84
N ASN A 107 -3.28 -8.71 -0.87
CA ASN A 107 -3.98 -9.26 0.28
C ASN A 107 -4.01 -10.79 0.20
N GLU A 108 -4.46 -11.44 1.28
CA GLU A 108 -4.47 -12.90 1.36
C GLU A 108 -5.33 -13.55 0.28
N ALA A 109 -6.44 -12.92 -0.09
CA ALA A 109 -7.41 -13.52 -1.00
C ALA A 109 -6.97 -13.46 -2.47
N THR A 110 -6.28 -12.38 -2.87
CA THR A 110 -6.00 -12.12 -4.29
C THR A 110 -4.52 -12.19 -4.64
N GLY A 111 -3.63 -12.06 -3.65
CA GLY A 111 -2.24 -11.75 -3.92
C GLY A 111 -2.10 -10.35 -4.48
N VAL A 112 -1.02 -10.10 -5.22
CA VAL A 112 -0.77 -8.78 -5.82
C VAL A 112 -1.67 -8.56 -7.02
N ARG A 113 -2.35 -7.41 -7.04
CA ARG A 113 -3.19 -6.99 -8.17
C ARG A 113 -3.23 -5.46 -8.25
N TRP A 114 -3.73 -4.94 -9.35
CA TRP A 114 -3.97 -3.51 -9.47
C TRP A 114 -5.38 -3.24 -10.01
N MET A 115 -5.91 -2.07 -9.64
CA MET A 115 -7.22 -1.60 -10.09
C MET A 115 -7.14 -0.13 -10.43
N ARG A 116 -8.00 0.33 -11.34
CA ARG A 116 -8.18 1.76 -11.56
C ARG A 116 -8.78 2.40 -10.31
N ILE A 117 -8.53 3.70 -10.11
CA ILE A 117 -8.99 4.42 -8.92
C ILE A 117 -10.50 4.24 -8.67
N PRO A 118 -11.39 4.43 -9.67
CA PRO A 118 -12.82 4.25 -9.41
C PRO A 118 -13.18 2.85 -8.93
N ASP A 119 -12.52 1.83 -9.44
CA ASP A 119 -12.79 0.45 -9.04
C ASP A 119 -12.28 0.18 -7.63
N PHE A 120 -11.14 0.71 -7.29
CA PHE A 120 -10.59 0.59 -5.94
C PHE A 120 -11.52 1.24 -4.92
N GLU A 121 -12.02 2.44 -5.22
CA GLU A 121 -12.91 3.17 -4.32
C GLU A 121 -14.29 2.48 -4.20
N ARG A 122 -14.76 1.81 -5.24
CA ARG A 122 -15.98 1.01 -5.13
C ARG A 122 -15.78 -0.26 -4.32
N THR A 123 -14.63 -0.88 -4.45
CA THR A 123 -14.33 -2.13 -3.73
C THR A 123 -14.24 -1.90 -2.22
N TYR A 124 -13.61 -0.81 -1.80
CA TYR A 124 -13.31 -0.58 -0.39
C TYR A 124 -14.16 0.52 0.26
N LEU A 125 -14.93 1.26 -0.51
CA LEU A 125 -15.91 2.28 -0.10
C LEU A 125 -15.34 3.54 0.55
N ARG A 126 -14.38 3.42 1.48
CA ARG A 126 -13.73 4.59 2.09
C ARG A 126 -12.23 4.49 1.91
N VAL A 127 -11.70 5.40 1.09
CA VAL A 127 -10.28 5.45 0.77
C VAL A 127 -9.78 6.86 0.94
N ARG A 128 -8.63 7.01 1.60
CA ARG A 128 -7.91 8.29 1.70
C ARG A 128 -6.54 8.13 1.09
N TYR A 129 -6.06 9.21 0.47
CA TYR A 129 -4.74 9.20 -0.15
C TYR A 129 -3.81 10.10 0.65
N HIS A 130 -2.62 9.59 0.95
CA HIS A 130 -1.60 10.30 1.73
C HIS A 130 -0.37 10.50 0.86
N LEU A 131 0.05 11.76 0.74
CA LEU A 131 1.09 12.20 -0.18
C LEU A 131 2.31 12.61 0.60
N ASP A 132 3.50 12.38 0.02
CA ASP A 132 4.73 12.87 0.60
C ASP A 132 4.69 14.39 0.66
N ARG A 133 5.17 14.94 1.79
CA ARG A 133 5.34 16.38 1.93
C ARG A 133 6.47 16.84 1.04
N ASP A 134 6.37 18.06 0.54
CA ASP A 134 7.41 18.71 -0.27
C ASP A 134 7.71 18.03 -1.61
N LEU A 135 6.71 17.37 -2.18
CA LEU A 135 6.80 16.83 -3.53
C LEU A 135 6.13 17.73 -4.56
#